data_85b535d86a590d530ca73e4ea1c32443
#
_entry.id   85b535d86a590d530ca73e4ea1c32443
#
_cell.length_a   1.000
_cell.length_b   1.000
_cell.length_c   1.000
_cell.angle_alpha   90.00
_cell.angle_beta   90.00
_cell.angle_gamma   90.00
#
_symmetry.space_group_name_H-M   'P 1'
#
loop_
_entity.id
_entity.type
_entity.pdbx_description
1 polymer ?
#
loop_
_entity_poly.entity_id
_entity_poly.type
_entity_poly.pdbx_seq_one_letter_code
_entity_poly.pdbx_strand_id
1 'polypeptide(L)'
;MKNQILKTIFSLLILLLVLSCSNSDSNGDSNQTLSQVPSAKSQYDNSNFGIYKGVFIGSSGTIILDISNSTNSFTATLIIDGVTHNFITNQTSQQNQTTTINFVEGSNSFSFTVSANGSNPTITNLIINGHPNAALLVVKETSTILIKCFEGTFSGGFSGTFNAVIYGNILKGITRGTSDIDIVTADGTVENNQINAMGNASNGATFVGNLNGNTFSGTWTIPNSTFNGTFTGVRTY
;
A
#
# COMPACT_ATOMS: atom_id res chain seq x y z
N MET A 1 45.04 44.47 -30.98
CA MET A 1 45.05 43.31 -30.08
C MET A 1 43.89 43.30 -29.06
N LYS A 2 43.49 44.42 -28.44
CA LYS A 2 42.37 44.48 -27.50
C LYS A 2 40.99 43.99 -28.04
N ASN A 3 40.67 44.28 -29.31
CA ASN A 3 39.37 43.93 -29.91
C ASN A 3 39.23 42.45 -30.30
N GLN A 4 40.33 41.74 -30.47
CA GLN A 4 40.30 40.29 -30.74
C GLN A 4 40.03 39.46 -29.49
N ILE A 5 40.61 39.87 -28.35
CA ILE A 5 40.42 39.18 -27.08
C ILE A 5 38.97 39.33 -26.59
N LEU A 6 38.36 40.50 -26.78
CA LEU A 6 36.98 40.74 -26.38
C LEU A 6 35.97 39.91 -27.21
N LYS A 7 36.23 39.67 -28.49
CA LYS A 7 35.39 38.80 -29.34
C LYS A 7 35.50 37.33 -28.98
N THR A 8 36.69 36.90 -28.56
CA THR A 8 36.90 35.49 -28.13
C THR A 8 36.25 35.21 -26.78
N ILE A 9 36.27 36.15 -25.83
CA ILE A 9 35.60 36.01 -24.52
C ILE A 9 34.07 36.01 -24.68
N PHE A 10 33.52 36.86 -25.61
CA PHE A 10 32.08 36.90 -25.85
C PHE A 10 31.58 35.65 -26.59
N SER A 11 32.39 35.07 -27.47
CA SER A 11 32.06 33.79 -28.14
C SER A 11 32.10 32.61 -27.17
N LEU A 12 33.02 32.61 -26.17
CA LEU A 12 33.11 31.55 -25.18
C LEU A 12 31.96 31.62 -24.14
N LEU A 13 31.50 32.83 -23.83
CA LEU A 13 30.40 33.06 -22.90
C LEU A 13 29.04 32.63 -23.49
N ILE A 14 28.85 32.75 -24.83
CA ILE A 14 27.63 32.30 -25.51
C ILE A 14 27.59 30.79 -25.64
N LEU A 15 28.75 30.11 -25.68
CA LEU A 15 28.79 28.64 -25.76
C LEU A 15 28.43 27.94 -24.44
N LEU A 16 28.53 28.66 -23.30
CA LEU A 16 28.17 28.15 -21.97
C LEU A 16 26.68 28.29 -21.63
N LEU A 17 25.90 28.99 -22.48
CA LEU A 17 24.46 29.22 -22.25
C LEU A 17 23.54 28.24 -22.99
N VAL A 18 24.05 27.33 -23.80
CA VAL A 18 23.25 26.35 -24.54
C VAL A 18 23.27 24.93 -23.95
N LEU A 19 23.83 24.71 -22.78
CA LEU A 19 23.84 23.42 -22.09
C LEU A 19 22.81 23.31 -20.95
N SER A 20 21.84 24.23 -20.88
CA SER A 20 20.77 24.20 -19.89
C SER A 20 19.39 24.13 -20.55
N CYS A 21 19.21 23.20 -21.47
CA CYS A 21 17.90 22.67 -21.86
C CYS A 21 17.96 21.15 -21.71
N SER A 22 17.89 20.67 -20.50
CA SER A 22 17.32 19.34 -20.30
C SER A 22 15.80 19.49 -20.45
N ASN A 23 15.27 19.04 -21.55
CA ASN A 23 13.85 18.73 -21.64
C ASN A 23 13.57 17.68 -20.55
N SER A 24 13.02 18.11 -19.45
CA SER A 24 12.23 17.24 -18.61
C SER A 24 10.90 17.04 -19.31
N ASP A 25 10.85 16.05 -20.20
CA ASP A 25 9.60 15.39 -20.51
C ASP A 25 9.07 14.84 -19.19
N SER A 26 8.15 15.59 -18.60
CA SER A 26 7.35 15.14 -17.47
C SER A 26 6.33 14.11 -17.99
N ASN A 27 6.83 12.94 -18.37
CA ASN A 27 6.05 11.72 -18.23
C ASN A 27 5.91 11.49 -16.71
N GLY A 28 4.70 11.58 -16.22
CA GLY A 28 4.37 11.41 -14.82
C GLY A 28 4.57 9.98 -14.32
N ASP A 29 5.80 9.50 -14.37
CA ASP A 29 6.26 8.40 -13.53
C ASP A 29 6.66 9.03 -12.19
N SER A 30 5.69 9.10 -11.28
CA SER A 30 6.00 9.30 -9.88
C SER A 30 6.77 8.05 -9.40
N ASN A 31 8.08 8.02 -9.61
CA ASN A 31 9.00 7.08 -9.01
C ASN A 31 8.99 7.35 -7.48
N GLN A 32 7.88 6.98 -6.83
CA GLN A 32 7.82 7.00 -5.38
C GLN A 32 8.86 5.98 -4.90
N THR A 33 9.96 6.49 -4.34
CA THR A 33 11.00 5.62 -3.79
C THR A 33 10.40 4.79 -2.67
N LEU A 34 10.28 3.48 -2.90
CA LEU A 34 9.72 2.55 -1.92
C LEU A 34 10.58 2.53 -0.66
N SER A 35 9.97 2.76 0.49
CA SER A 35 10.68 2.76 1.76
C SER A 35 11.33 1.40 2.02
N GLN A 36 12.56 1.41 2.53
CA GLN A 36 13.30 0.21 2.93
C GLN A 36 13.36 0.05 4.46
N VAL A 37 12.87 1.02 5.19
CA VAL A 37 12.86 1.05 6.67
C VAL A 37 11.47 1.39 7.20
N PRO A 38 11.10 0.91 8.39
CA PRO A 38 9.85 1.29 9.04
C PRO A 38 9.79 2.78 9.36
N SER A 39 8.59 3.35 9.32
CA SER A 39 8.29 4.72 9.75
C SER A 39 7.80 4.80 11.19
N ALA A 40 7.41 3.66 11.77
CA ALA A 40 6.88 3.58 13.14
C ALA A 40 7.96 3.87 14.18
N LYS A 41 7.60 4.61 15.23
CA LYS A 41 8.47 4.88 16.39
C LYS A 41 8.35 3.75 17.42
N SER A 42 9.48 3.34 17.98
CA SER A 42 9.57 2.21 18.93
C SER A 42 8.70 2.37 20.18
N GLN A 43 8.49 3.60 20.64
CA GLN A 43 7.62 3.89 21.79
C GLN A 43 6.15 3.50 21.56
N TYR A 44 5.74 3.28 20.33
CA TYR A 44 4.38 2.91 19.95
C TYR A 44 4.23 1.46 19.49
N ASP A 45 5.29 0.65 19.51
CA ASP A 45 5.24 -0.73 19.03
C ASP A 45 4.14 -1.57 19.71
N ASN A 46 3.91 -1.35 21.00
CA ASN A 46 2.89 -2.03 21.80
C ASN A 46 1.75 -1.09 22.25
N SER A 47 1.32 -0.20 21.38
CA SER A 47 0.30 0.82 21.65
C SER A 47 -0.71 0.90 20.51
N ASN A 48 -1.90 1.45 20.77
CA ASN A 48 -2.87 1.85 19.72
C ASN A 48 -2.35 3.00 18.86
N PHE A 49 -1.37 3.77 19.31
CA PHE A 49 -0.67 4.77 18.51
C PHE A 49 0.36 4.12 17.58
N GLY A 50 0.84 4.86 16.58
CA GLY A 50 1.83 4.40 15.62
C GLY A 50 1.35 4.48 14.17
N ILE A 51 2.01 3.74 13.29
CA ILE A 51 1.71 3.66 11.87
C ILE A 51 0.97 2.37 11.55
N TYR A 52 -0.07 2.49 10.72
CA TYR A 52 -0.80 1.37 10.15
C TYR A 52 -0.78 1.51 8.63
N LYS A 53 -0.53 0.43 7.94
CA LYS A 53 -0.47 0.40 6.47
C LYS A 53 -1.32 -0.73 5.94
N GLY A 54 -1.80 -0.56 4.72
CA GLY A 54 -2.66 -1.57 4.15
C GLY A 54 -2.94 -1.39 2.67
N VAL A 55 -3.78 -2.26 2.16
CA VAL A 55 -4.19 -2.32 0.76
C VAL A 55 -5.70 -2.18 0.62
N PHE A 56 -6.10 -1.57 -0.47
CA PHE A 56 -7.49 -1.40 -0.87
C PHE A 56 -7.90 -2.51 -1.83
N ILE A 57 -9.15 -2.96 -1.78
CA ILE A 57 -9.75 -3.86 -2.76
C ILE A 57 -11.03 -3.24 -3.30
N GLY A 58 -11.28 -3.41 -4.58
CA GLY A 58 -12.36 -2.77 -5.33
C GLY A 58 -11.83 -1.88 -6.45
N SER A 59 -10.56 -1.52 -6.37
CA SER A 59 -9.69 -0.91 -7.36
C SER A 59 -8.24 -1.09 -6.92
N SER A 60 -7.28 -0.40 -7.51
CA SER A 60 -5.90 -0.35 -7.00
C SER A 60 -5.80 0.69 -5.88
N GLY A 61 -5.01 0.40 -4.84
CA GLY A 61 -4.78 1.40 -3.81
C GLY A 61 -4.13 0.91 -2.52
N THR A 62 -3.57 1.88 -1.80
CA THR A 62 -2.90 1.67 -0.50
C THR A 62 -3.37 2.71 0.52
N ILE A 63 -3.40 2.33 1.78
CA ILE A 63 -3.72 3.23 2.90
C ILE A 63 -2.58 3.30 3.90
N ILE A 64 -2.36 4.49 4.43
CA ILE A 64 -1.47 4.76 5.56
C ILE A 64 -2.25 5.54 6.60
N LEU A 65 -2.28 5.05 7.85
CA LEU A 65 -2.81 5.79 8.99
C LEU A 65 -1.64 6.17 9.90
N ASP A 66 -1.54 7.44 10.23
CA ASP A 66 -0.65 7.96 11.26
C ASP A 66 -1.48 8.31 12.49
N ILE A 67 -1.39 7.46 13.50
CA ILE A 67 -2.10 7.62 14.76
C ILE A 67 -1.10 8.16 15.79
N SER A 68 -0.92 9.47 15.81
CA SER A 68 -0.02 10.20 16.73
C SER A 68 1.46 9.77 16.64
N ASN A 69 1.88 9.15 15.54
CA ASN A 69 3.27 8.71 15.37
C ASN A 69 4.19 9.88 15.02
N SER A 70 3.83 10.66 14.00
CA SER A 70 4.65 11.77 13.50
C SER A 70 4.35 13.08 14.23
N THR A 71 3.08 13.33 14.46
CA THR A 71 2.51 14.52 15.13
C THR A 71 1.49 14.09 16.18
N ASN A 72 0.99 15.03 17.00
CA ASN A 72 -0.10 14.75 17.95
C ASN A 72 -1.49 14.74 17.29
N SER A 73 -1.56 14.44 16.00
CA SER A 73 -2.80 14.34 15.23
C SER A 73 -2.98 12.94 14.68
N PHE A 74 -4.22 12.63 14.31
CA PHE A 74 -4.58 11.39 13.63
C PHE A 74 -4.92 11.73 12.18
N THR A 75 -4.22 11.11 11.24
CA THR A 75 -4.42 11.31 9.80
C THR A 75 -4.44 9.98 9.07
N ALA A 76 -5.11 9.94 7.92
CA ALA A 76 -5.03 8.82 7.02
C ALA A 76 -4.87 9.32 5.58
N THR A 77 -3.99 8.69 4.83
CA THR A 77 -3.81 8.92 3.41
C THR A 77 -4.15 7.64 2.66
N LEU A 78 -5.12 7.72 1.77
CA LEU A 78 -5.54 6.63 0.90
C LEU A 78 -5.25 7.04 -0.55
N ILE A 79 -4.48 6.22 -1.26
CA ILE A 79 -4.25 6.40 -2.69
C ILE A 79 -5.10 5.37 -3.41
N ILE A 80 -5.98 5.82 -4.31
CA ILE A 80 -6.86 4.97 -5.12
C ILE A 80 -6.70 5.39 -6.57
N ASP A 81 -6.35 4.44 -7.46
CA ASP A 81 -6.19 4.70 -8.90
C ASP A 81 -5.26 5.89 -9.19
N GLY A 82 -4.22 6.06 -8.37
CA GLY A 82 -3.26 7.16 -8.45
C GLY A 82 -3.75 8.50 -7.87
N VAL A 83 -4.99 8.58 -7.36
CA VAL A 83 -5.52 9.79 -6.70
C VAL A 83 -5.33 9.71 -5.20
N THR A 84 -4.75 10.75 -4.63
CA THR A 84 -4.50 10.84 -3.18
C THR A 84 -5.68 11.47 -2.45
N HIS A 85 -6.21 10.77 -1.47
CA HIS A 85 -7.26 11.20 -0.55
C HIS A 85 -6.68 11.37 0.86
N ASN A 86 -6.82 12.57 1.44
CA ASN A 86 -6.33 12.90 2.76
C ASN A 86 -7.49 13.02 3.74
N PHE A 87 -7.62 12.02 4.59
CA PHE A 87 -8.67 11.96 5.61
C PHE A 87 -8.20 12.60 6.91
N ILE A 88 -9.09 13.32 7.54
CA ILE A 88 -8.89 13.98 8.83
C ILE A 88 -9.91 13.50 9.85
N THR A 89 -9.63 13.76 11.12
CA THR A 89 -10.57 13.56 12.23
C THR A 89 -10.39 14.65 13.27
N ASN A 90 -11.47 14.99 13.96
CA ASN A 90 -11.45 15.86 15.16
C ASN A 90 -11.46 15.04 16.45
N GLN A 91 -11.48 13.70 16.34
CA GLN A 91 -11.48 12.82 17.50
C GLN A 91 -10.07 12.70 18.08
N THR A 92 -10.02 12.48 19.38
CA THR A 92 -8.78 12.19 20.10
C THR A 92 -8.90 10.84 20.78
N SER A 93 -7.78 10.22 21.09
CA SER A 93 -7.69 9.00 21.88
C SER A 93 -6.54 9.10 22.87
N GLN A 94 -6.57 8.23 23.85
CA GLN A 94 -5.45 8.06 24.77
C GLN A 94 -4.61 6.87 24.35
N GLN A 95 -3.30 6.98 24.59
CA GLN A 95 -2.38 5.88 24.37
C GLN A 95 -2.74 4.69 25.25
N ASN A 96 -2.55 3.47 24.73
CA ASN A 96 -2.81 2.20 25.41
C ASN A 96 -4.30 1.97 25.78
N GLN A 97 -5.20 2.52 24.97
CA GLN A 97 -6.64 2.24 25.06
C GLN A 97 -7.18 1.72 23.72
N THR A 98 -8.16 0.82 23.80
CA THR A 98 -8.91 0.44 22.59
C THR A 98 -9.60 1.67 22.03
N THR A 99 -9.43 1.91 20.75
CA THR A 99 -9.79 3.17 20.12
C THR A 99 -10.59 2.90 18.85
N THR A 100 -11.65 3.71 18.65
CA THR A 100 -12.34 3.83 17.35
C THR A 100 -12.30 5.29 16.92
N ILE A 101 -11.83 5.52 15.70
CA ILE A 101 -11.66 6.86 15.11
C ILE A 101 -12.40 6.89 13.78
N ASN A 102 -13.23 7.91 13.57
CA ASN A 102 -13.89 8.17 12.30
C ASN A 102 -13.08 9.17 11.50
N PHE A 103 -12.73 8.79 10.29
CA PHE A 103 -11.98 9.61 9.33
C PHE A 103 -12.92 10.07 8.22
N VAL A 104 -12.77 11.33 7.80
CA VAL A 104 -13.58 11.94 6.74
C VAL A 104 -12.73 12.73 5.76
N GLU A 105 -13.14 12.70 4.48
CA GLU A 105 -12.64 13.55 3.41
C GLU A 105 -13.80 13.82 2.43
N GLY A 106 -14.40 15.00 2.50
CA GLY A 106 -15.62 15.32 1.74
C GLY A 106 -16.75 14.35 2.05
N SER A 107 -17.18 13.58 1.05
CA SER A 107 -18.20 12.52 1.19
C SER A 107 -17.59 11.12 1.43
N ASN A 108 -16.28 10.98 1.40
CA ASN A 108 -15.58 9.75 1.73
C ASN A 108 -15.40 9.63 3.25
N SER A 109 -15.56 8.44 3.79
CA SER A 109 -15.40 8.21 5.23
C SER A 109 -15.12 6.75 5.55
N PHE A 110 -14.54 6.50 6.72
CA PHE A 110 -14.43 5.18 7.32
C PHE A 110 -14.20 5.27 8.83
N SER A 111 -14.44 4.16 9.53
CA SER A 111 -14.12 4.00 10.94
C SER A 111 -12.91 3.07 11.09
N PHE A 112 -11.88 3.50 11.80
CA PHE A 112 -10.72 2.70 12.17
C PHE A 112 -10.82 2.30 13.63
N THR A 113 -10.75 1.00 13.93
CA THR A 113 -10.75 0.46 15.30
C THR A 113 -9.50 -0.36 15.53
N VAL A 114 -8.91 -0.21 16.72
CA VAL A 114 -7.70 -0.94 17.11
C VAL A 114 -7.70 -1.20 18.62
N SER A 115 -7.15 -2.34 19.03
CA SER A 115 -6.96 -2.69 20.44
C SER A 115 -5.90 -1.81 21.11
N ALA A 116 -5.91 -1.76 22.45
CA ALA A 116 -5.02 -0.94 23.27
C ALA A 116 -3.51 -1.13 22.97
N ASN A 117 -3.10 -2.35 22.62
CA ASN A 117 -1.72 -2.70 22.27
C ASN A 117 -1.41 -2.57 20.75
N GLY A 118 -2.34 -2.06 19.97
CA GLY A 118 -2.19 -1.91 18.51
C GLY A 118 -2.52 -3.17 17.70
N SER A 119 -2.98 -4.24 18.32
CA SER A 119 -3.41 -5.44 17.61
C SER A 119 -4.82 -5.29 17.02
N ASN A 120 -5.15 -6.19 16.07
CA ASN A 120 -6.46 -6.29 15.45
C ASN A 120 -6.98 -4.96 14.85
N PRO A 121 -6.19 -4.23 14.07
CA PRO A 121 -6.68 -3.06 13.37
C PRO A 121 -7.74 -3.46 12.35
N THR A 122 -8.87 -2.75 12.34
CA THR A 122 -9.98 -3.00 11.40
C THR A 122 -10.51 -1.70 10.84
N ILE A 123 -10.97 -1.74 9.60
CA ILE A 123 -11.70 -0.66 8.94
C ILE A 123 -13.14 -1.12 8.75
N THR A 124 -14.08 -0.26 9.13
CA THR A 124 -15.53 -0.49 8.99
C THR A 124 -16.20 0.79 8.47
N ASN A 125 -17.47 0.68 8.07
CA ASN A 125 -18.25 1.81 7.56
C ASN A 125 -17.54 2.56 6.42
N LEU A 126 -16.87 1.81 5.54
CA LEU A 126 -16.11 2.37 4.43
C LEU A 126 -17.06 2.91 3.36
N ILE A 127 -16.98 4.20 3.09
CA ILE A 127 -17.68 4.89 2.01
C ILE A 127 -16.62 5.60 1.17
N ILE A 128 -16.42 5.14 -0.05
CA ILE A 128 -15.53 5.77 -1.03
C ILE A 128 -16.32 5.98 -2.32
N ASN A 129 -16.43 7.21 -2.76
CA ASN A 129 -17.12 7.57 -3.99
C ASN A 129 -16.56 6.81 -5.20
N GLY A 130 -17.46 6.22 -5.97
CA GLY A 130 -17.09 5.39 -7.13
C GLY A 130 -16.71 3.94 -6.78
N HIS A 131 -16.59 3.57 -5.49
CA HIS A 131 -16.16 2.24 -5.06
C HIS A 131 -17.10 1.63 -4.02
N PRO A 132 -18.37 1.33 -4.37
CA PRO A 132 -19.41 0.94 -3.41
C PRO A 132 -19.14 -0.39 -2.69
N ASN A 133 -18.31 -1.26 -3.27
CA ASN A 133 -17.97 -2.59 -2.74
C ASN A 133 -16.50 -2.69 -2.35
N ALA A 134 -15.90 -1.57 -1.92
CA ALA A 134 -14.51 -1.55 -1.49
C ALA A 134 -14.34 -2.12 -0.08
N ALA A 135 -13.14 -2.62 0.19
CA ALA A 135 -12.67 -2.92 1.54
C ALA A 135 -11.20 -2.56 1.69
N LEU A 136 -10.76 -2.44 2.94
CA LEU A 136 -9.38 -2.16 3.31
C LEU A 136 -8.88 -3.24 4.26
N LEU A 137 -7.71 -3.77 3.97
CA LEU A 137 -6.93 -4.63 4.85
C LEU A 137 -5.79 -3.80 5.43
N VAL A 138 -5.71 -3.69 6.75
CA VAL A 138 -4.68 -2.89 7.44
C VAL A 138 -3.96 -3.72 8.49
N VAL A 139 -2.69 -3.45 8.67
CA VAL A 139 -1.84 -4.03 9.71
C VAL A 139 -0.99 -2.95 10.37
N LYS A 140 -0.53 -3.21 11.60
CA LYS A 140 0.33 -2.30 12.34
C LYS A 140 1.79 -2.45 11.91
N GLU A 141 2.45 -1.33 11.60
CA GLU A 141 3.90 -1.28 11.47
C GLU A 141 4.56 -1.12 12.85
N THR A 142 5.65 -1.82 13.08
CA THR A 142 6.51 -1.63 14.25
C THR A 142 7.85 -1.03 13.84
N SER A 143 8.61 -0.50 14.78
CA SER A 143 9.92 0.12 14.51
C SER A 143 10.95 -0.84 13.89
N THR A 144 10.72 -2.15 14.00
CA THR A 144 11.63 -3.19 13.50
C THR A 144 11.10 -3.97 12.31
N ILE A 145 9.81 -3.82 11.97
CA ILE A 145 9.16 -4.60 10.91
C ILE A 145 8.50 -3.66 9.90
N LEU A 146 9.11 -3.55 8.73
CA LEU A 146 8.55 -2.81 7.60
C LEU A 146 7.35 -3.54 7.02
N ILE A 147 6.26 -2.81 6.79
CA ILE A 147 5.13 -3.30 6.02
C ILE A 147 5.33 -2.97 4.55
N LYS A 148 5.22 -3.97 3.70
CA LYS A 148 5.24 -3.84 2.24
C LYS A 148 3.85 -4.09 1.69
N CYS A 149 3.28 -3.13 0.97
CA CYS A 149 1.98 -3.25 0.31
C CYS A 149 2.19 -3.63 -1.15
N PHE A 150 1.41 -4.60 -1.63
CA PHE A 150 1.46 -5.10 -3.00
C PHE A 150 0.08 -5.03 -3.63
N GLU A 151 0.03 -4.62 -4.87
CA GLU A 151 -1.15 -4.66 -5.71
C GLU A 151 -0.94 -5.66 -6.84
N GLY A 152 -1.94 -6.46 -7.11
CA GLY A 152 -1.80 -7.54 -8.06
C GLY A 152 -3.12 -8.07 -8.60
N THR A 153 -3.00 -9.09 -9.42
CA THR A 153 -4.12 -9.78 -10.05
C THR A 153 -3.95 -11.28 -9.99
N PHE A 154 -5.04 -11.97 -10.14
CA PHE A 154 -5.05 -13.43 -10.42
C PHE A 154 -5.86 -13.71 -11.68
N SER A 155 -5.53 -14.81 -12.37
CA SER A 155 -6.18 -15.24 -13.61
C SER A 155 -6.16 -16.75 -13.73
N GLY A 156 -6.97 -17.30 -14.65
CA GLY A 156 -7.12 -18.75 -14.89
C GLY A 156 -8.58 -19.16 -14.89
N GLY A 157 -8.95 -20.14 -14.10
CA GLY A 157 -10.36 -20.57 -13.94
C GLY A 157 -11.27 -19.44 -13.43
N PHE A 158 -10.70 -18.52 -12.67
CA PHE A 158 -11.28 -17.22 -12.29
C PHE A 158 -10.24 -16.12 -12.49
N SER A 159 -10.70 -14.88 -12.52
CA SER A 159 -9.82 -13.70 -12.59
C SER A 159 -10.30 -12.60 -11.66
N GLY A 160 -9.36 -11.74 -11.22
CA GLY A 160 -9.67 -10.64 -10.33
C GLY A 160 -8.42 -9.96 -9.76
N THR A 161 -8.62 -9.19 -8.70
CA THR A 161 -7.55 -8.53 -7.94
C THR A 161 -7.10 -9.38 -6.75
N PHE A 162 -5.80 -9.38 -6.50
CA PHE A 162 -5.15 -9.98 -5.33
C PHE A 162 -4.15 -8.98 -4.75
N ASN A 163 -4.57 -8.25 -3.75
CA ASN A 163 -3.71 -7.29 -3.06
C ASN A 163 -3.25 -7.88 -1.73
N ALA A 164 -2.03 -7.58 -1.32
CA ALA A 164 -1.44 -8.18 -0.13
C ALA A 164 -0.56 -7.20 0.65
N VAL A 165 -0.45 -7.43 1.94
CA VAL A 165 0.57 -6.86 2.81
C VAL A 165 1.51 -7.97 3.27
N ILE A 166 2.82 -7.68 3.23
CA ILE A 166 3.87 -8.58 3.72
C ILE A 166 4.66 -7.84 4.79
N TYR A 167 4.80 -8.46 5.96
CA TYR A 167 5.54 -7.92 7.09
C TYR A 167 6.21 -9.04 7.90
N GLY A 168 7.53 -8.94 8.08
CA GLY A 168 8.33 -10.08 8.56
C GLY A 168 8.19 -11.27 7.60
N ASN A 169 7.73 -12.39 8.13
CA ASN A 169 7.42 -13.61 7.37
C ASN A 169 5.91 -13.83 7.17
N ILE A 170 5.05 -12.86 7.50
CA ILE A 170 3.61 -12.98 7.41
C ILE A 170 3.12 -12.34 6.11
N LEU A 171 2.21 -13.01 5.42
CA LEU A 171 1.42 -12.49 4.31
C LEU A 171 -0.05 -12.43 4.74
N LYS A 172 -0.68 -11.29 4.54
CA LYS A 172 -2.14 -11.14 4.55
C LYS A 172 -2.59 -10.62 3.19
N GLY A 173 -3.50 -11.36 2.57
CA GLY A 173 -4.05 -11.03 1.26
C GLY A 173 -5.53 -10.68 1.34
N ILE A 174 -5.99 -9.96 0.33
CA ILE A 174 -7.40 -9.69 0.08
C ILE A 174 -7.65 -9.83 -1.42
N THR A 175 -8.67 -10.58 -1.78
CA THR A 175 -9.00 -10.89 -3.19
C THR A 175 -10.44 -10.57 -3.50
N ARG A 176 -10.70 -10.25 -4.76
CA ARG A 176 -12.04 -10.11 -5.31
C ARG A 176 -12.06 -10.53 -6.77
N GLY A 177 -13.01 -11.39 -7.13
CA GLY A 177 -13.25 -11.78 -8.53
C GLY A 177 -13.81 -10.63 -9.36
N THR A 178 -13.50 -10.60 -10.66
CA THR A 178 -13.98 -9.55 -11.58
C THR A 178 -15.50 -9.49 -11.67
N SER A 179 -16.16 -10.64 -11.58
CA SER A 179 -17.63 -10.77 -11.64
C SER A 179 -18.26 -10.97 -10.27
N ASP A 180 -17.48 -10.84 -9.20
CA ASP A 180 -17.90 -11.17 -7.84
C ASP A 180 -17.97 -9.91 -6.97
N ILE A 181 -18.93 -9.88 -6.07
CA ILE A 181 -19.00 -8.85 -5.02
C ILE A 181 -18.32 -9.32 -3.73
N ASP A 182 -18.12 -10.63 -3.58
CA ASP A 182 -17.55 -11.21 -2.38
C ASP A 182 -16.04 -10.95 -2.31
N ILE A 183 -15.64 -10.58 -1.12
CA ILE A 183 -14.23 -10.34 -0.78
C ILE A 183 -13.75 -11.53 0.03
N VAL A 184 -12.64 -12.11 -0.39
CA VAL A 184 -11.99 -13.22 0.31
C VAL A 184 -10.65 -12.75 0.84
N THR A 185 -10.41 -12.95 2.13
CA THR A 185 -9.08 -12.76 2.73
C THR A 185 -8.24 -14.03 2.56
N ALA A 186 -6.92 -13.86 2.57
CA ALA A 186 -5.97 -14.95 2.58
C ALA A 186 -4.90 -14.71 3.65
N ASP A 187 -4.56 -15.75 4.38
CA ASP A 187 -3.49 -15.73 5.36
C ASP A 187 -2.36 -16.68 4.93
N GLY A 188 -1.11 -16.29 5.16
CA GLY A 188 0.01 -17.10 4.73
C GLY A 188 1.35 -16.64 5.30
N THR A 189 2.39 -17.31 4.81
CA THR A 189 3.79 -17.03 5.16
C THR A 189 4.64 -16.75 3.92
N VAL A 190 5.73 -16.03 4.15
CA VAL A 190 6.82 -15.84 3.18
C VAL A 190 8.11 -16.28 3.84
N GLU A 191 8.61 -17.46 3.47
CA GLU A 191 9.83 -18.04 4.02
C GLU A 191 10.82 -18.32 2.89
N ASN A 192 12.05 -17.84 3.02
CA ASN A 192 13.08 -17.97 1.98
C ASN A 192 12.58 -17.50 0.60
N ASN A 193 11.82 -16.40 0.58
CA ASN A 193 11.14 -15.86 -0.61
C ASN A 193 10.00 -16.74 -1.18
N GLN A 194 9.66 -17.85 -0.55
CA GLN A 194 8.54 -18.69 -0.96
C GLN A 194 7.26 -18.25 -0.26
N ILE A 195 6.22 -18.03 -1.04
CA ILE A 195 4.87 -17.69 -0.58
C ILE A 195 4.05 -18.97 -0.45
N ASN A 196 3.42 -19.15 0.71
CA ASN A 196 2.40 -20.16 0.96
C ASN A 196 1.23 -19.48 1.68
N ALA A 197 0.08 -19.37 1.02
CA ALA A 197 -1.10 -18.74 1.60
C ALA A 197 -2.38 -19.54 1.29
N MET A 198 -3.38 -19.35 2.14
CA MET A 198 -4.69 -19.99 2.00
C MET A 198 -5.80 -18.93 2.11
N GLY A 199 -6.75 -18.99 1.20
CA GLY A 199 -7.96 -18.18 1.26
C GLY A 199 -8.91 -18.65 2.37
N ASN A 200 -9.50 -17.70 3.06
CA ASN A 200 -10.44 -17.95 4.17
C ASN A 200 -11.88 -18.24 3.70
N ALA A 201 -12.11 -18.36 2.39
CA ALA A 201 -13.37 -18.82 1.85
C ALA A 201 -13.56 -20.34 2.08
N SER A 202 -14.79 -20.79 2.06
CA SER A 202 -15.15 -22.20 2.27
C SER A 202 -14.50 -23.18 1.27
N ASN A 203 -14.09 -22.67 0.09
CA ASN A 203 -13.40 -23.46 -0.94
C ASN A 203 -11.90 -23.65 -0.66
N GLY A 204 -11.32 -22.92 0.30
CA GLY A 204 -9.94 -23.10 0.74
C GLY A 204 -8.87 -22.90 -0.34
N ALA A 205 -9.05 -21.94 -1.26
CA ALA A 205 -8.08 -21.68 -2.32
C ALA A 205 -6.66 -21.52 -1.76
N THR A 206 -5.69 -22.20 -2.36
CA THR A 206 -4.28 -22.12 -1.97
C THR A 206 -3.48 -21.30 -2.97
N PHE A 207 -2.53 -20.53 -2.47
CA PHE A 207 -1.63 -19.68 -3.25
C PHE A 207 -0.20 -20.08 -2.95
N VAL A 208 0.55 -20.52 -3.95
CA VAL A 208 1.96 -20.92 -3.83
C VAL A 208 2.76 -20.15 -4.86
N GLY A 209 3.85 -19.49 -4.41
CA GLY A 209 4.62 -18.64 -5.31
C GLY A 209 5.91 -18.14 -4.71
N ASN A 210 6.47 -17.11 -5.32
CA ASN A 210 7.74 -16.52 -4.91
C ASN A 210 7.63 -15.00 -4.80
N LEU A 211 8.32 -14.45 -3.80
CA LEU A 211 8.59 -13.03 -3.65
C LEU A 211 9.97 -12.72 -4.22
N ASN A 212 10.03 -11.85 -5.23
CA ASN A 212 11.26 -11.46 -5.92
C ASN A 212 11.48 -9.94 -5.76
N GLY A 213 12.11 -9.55 -4.65
CA GLY A 213 12.31 -8.14 -4.33
C GLY A 213 10.95 -7.40 -4.16
N ASN A 214 10.57 -6.62 -5.16
CA ASN A 214 9.34 -5.84 -5.16
C ASN A 214 8.21 -6.46 -6.01
N THR A 215 8.33 -7.71 -6.41
CA THR A 215 7.28 -8.43 -7.14
C THR A 215 7.00 -9.78 -6.52
N PHE A 216 5.77 -10.24 -6.62
CA PHE A 216 5.44 -11.62 -6.34
C PHE A 216 4.74 -12.27 -7.54
N SER A 217 4.89 -13.59 -7.66
CA SER A 217 4.16 -14.38 -8.66
C SER A 217 4.04 -15.84 -8.21
N GLY A 218 3.02 -16.52 -8.72
CA GLY A 218 2.80 -17.92 -8.39
C GLY A 218 1.55 -18.51 -9.03
N THR A 219 1.11 -19.62 -8.47
CA THR A 219 -0.09 -20.35 -8.88
C THR A 219 -1.07 -20.44 -7.74
N TRP A 220 -2.35 -20.44 -8.08
CA TRP A 220 -3.43 -20.71 -7.14
C TRP A 220 -4.23 -21.95 -7.58
N THR A 221 -4.78 -22.66 -6.62
CA THR A 221 -5.65 -23.82 -6.86
C THR A 221 -6.78 -23.85 -5.84
N ILE A 222 -7.94 -24.36 -6.25
CA ILE A 222 -9.04 -24.71 -5.33
C ILE A 222 -9.01 -26.23 -5.12
N PRO A 223 -8.81 -26.72 -3.88
CA PRO A 223 -8.79 -28.13 -3.58
C PRO A 223 -10.07 -28.85 -4.06
N ASN A 224 -9.90 -30.07 -4.55
CA ASN A 224 -10.99 -30.91 -5.05
C ASN A 224 -11.79 -30.30 -6.22
N SER A 225 -11.17 -29.40 -6.98
CA SER A 225 -11.74 -28.80 -8.19
C SER A 225 -10.73 -28.78 -9.33
N THR A 226 -11.19 -28.45 -10.53
CA THR A 226 -10.34 -28.21 -11.70
C THR A 226 -9.91 -26.74 -11.83
N PHE A 227 -10.38 -25.88 -10.91
CA PHE A 227 -10.07 -24.45 -10.96
C PHE A 227 -8.66 -24.17 -10.42
N ASN A 228 -7.87 -23.58 -11.27
CA ASN A 228 -6.50 -23.14 -10.97
C ASN A 228 -6.11 -21.95 -11.85
N GLY A 229 -4.97 -21.35 -11.56
CA GLY A 229 -4.46 -20.26 -12.35
C GLY A 229 -3.17 -19.69 -11.78
N THR A 230 -2.88 -18.45 -12.16
CA THR A 230 -1.68 -17.72 -11.74
C THR A 230 -2.06 -16.43 -11.02
N PHE A 231 -1.14 -15.95 -10.19
CA PHE A 231 -1.25 -14.63 -9.57
C PHE A 231 0.09 -13.88 -9.68
N THR A 232 0.00 -12.56 -9.77
CA THR A 232 1.16 -11.67 -9.80
C THR A 232 0.85 -10.38 -9.04
N GLY A 233 1.88 -9.72 -8.55
CA GLY A 233 1.74 -8.40 -7.94
C GLY A 233 3.04 -7.64 -7.86
N VAL A 234 2.92 -6.32 -7.70
CA VAL A 234 4.02 -5.37 -7.60
C VAL A 234 3.87 -4.60 -6.31
N ARG A 235 4.97 -4.35 -5.63
CA ARG A 235 5.00 -3.53 -4.43
C ARG A 235 4.74 -2.07 -4.81
N THR A 236 3.76 -1.46 -4.14
CA THR A 236 3.34 -0.07 -4.35
C THR A 236 3.66 0.83 -3.15
N TYR A 237 3.99 0.20 -1.99
CA TYR A 237 4.43 0.93 -0.80
C TYR A 237 5.44 0.13 0.04
#